data_f5a077b5478ef8756d65738b0e77c378
#
_entry.id   f5a077b5478ef8756d65738b0e77c378
#
_cell.length_a   1.000
_cell.length_b   1.000
_cell.length_c   1.000
_cell.angle_alpha   90.00
_cell.angle_beta   90.00
_cell.angle_gamma   90.00
#
_symmetry.space_group_name_H-M   'P 1'
#
loop_
_entity.id
_entity.type
_entity.pdbx_description
1 polymer ?
#
loop_
_entity_poly.entity_id
_entity_poly.type
_entity_poly.pdbx_seq_one_letter_code
_entity_poly.pdbx_strand_id
1 'polypeptide(L)' 'MKSKLRVLRAERGWSQADLAERLTVSRQAINAIETGKYTPSLQLAFKVARLFAMPIETIFSDEDEL' A
#
# COMPACT_ATOMS: atom_id res chain seq x y z
N MET A 1 -8.90 -5.43 -4.61
CA MET A 1 -8.28 -4.14 -4.99
C MET A 1 -6.82 -4.36 -5.35
N LYS A 2 -6.38 -3.80 -6.44
CA LYS A 2 -4.97 -3.85 -6.82
C LYS A 2 -4.21 -2.68 -6.24
N SER A 3 -2.93 -2.88 -5.97
CA SER A 3 -2.08 -1.78 -5.55
C SER A 3 -0.71 -1.90 -6.20
N LYS A 4 -0.03 -0.76 -6.29
CA LYS A 4 1.37 -0.71 -6.72
C LYS A 4 2.33 -0.70 -5.54
N LEU A 5 1.84 -1.04 -4.37
CA LEU A 5 2.60 -0.92 -3.13
C LEU A 5 3.88 -1.74 -3.18
N ARG A 6 3.80 -2.96 -3.70
CA ARG A 6 4.96 -3.84 -3.81
C ARG A 6 6.05 -3.24 -4.71
N VAL A 7 5.64 -2.68 -5.85
CA VAL A 7 6.57 -2.05 -6.79
C VAL A 7 7.21 -0.82 -6.16
N LEU A 8 6.39 0.03 -5.54
CA LEU A 8 6.89 1.26 -4.92
C LEU A 8 7.85 0.94 -3.78
N ARG A 9 7.53 -0.07 -2.99
CA ARG A 9 8.39 -0.52 -1.91
C ARG A 9 9.73 -1.02 -2.45
N ALA A 10 9.66 -1.84 -3.49
CA ALA A 10 10.86 -2.41 -4.11
C ALA A 10 11.77 -1.33 -4.69
N GLU A 11 11.19 -0.30 -5.29
CA GLU A 11 11.95 0.82 -5.83
C GLU A 11 12.72 1.58 -4.76
N ARG A 12 12.22 1.55 -3.52
CA ARG A 12 12.89 2.18 -2.38
C ARG A 12 13.85 1.23 -1.68
N GLY A 13 13.92 -0.03 -2.11
CA GLY A 13 14.75 -1.04 -1.45
C GLY A 13 14.21 -1.46 -0.09
N TRP A 14 12.92 -1.31 0.15
CA TRP A 14 12.30 -1.64 1.43
C TRP A 14 11.72 -3.04 1.42
N SER A 15 11.91 -3.75 2.53
CA SER A 15 11.19 -5.00 2.78
C SER A 15 9.76 -4.70 3.20
N GLN A 16 8.91 -5.74 3.27
CA GLN A 16 7.57 -5.57 3.82
C GLN A 16 7.62 -5.05 5.26
N ALA A 17 8.58 -5.55 6.03
CA ALA A 17 8.76 -5.11 7.42
C ALA A 17 9.16 -3.64 7.48
N ASP A 18 10.04 -3.19 6.58
CA ASP A 18 10.44 -1.78 6.51
C ASP A 18 9.25 -0.88 6.24
N LEU A 19 8.42 -1.26 5.28
CA LEU A 19 7.24 -0.48 4.93
C LEU A 19 6.22 -0.48 6.08
N ALA A 20 6.02 -1.63 6.70
CA ALA A 20 5.10 -1.76 7.83
C ALA A 20 5.50 -0.81 8.97
N GLU A 21 6.79 -0.74 9.26
CA GLU A 21 7.30 0.16 10.29
C GLU A 21 6.99 1.61 9.96
N ARG A 22 7.23 2.01 8.70
CA ARG A 22 7.00 3.38 8.27
C ARG A 22 5.53 3.78 8.33
N LEU A 23 4.65 2.82 8.11
CA LEU A 23 3.20 3.07 8.13
C LEU A 23 2.57 2.76 9.49
N THR A 24 3.34 2.24 10.41
CA THR A 24 2.88 1.86 11.77
C THR A 24 1.76 0.82 11.71
N VAL A 25 1.95 -0.19 10.88
CA VAL A 25 1.04 -1.33 10.74
C VAL A 25 1.84 -2.61 10.81
N SER A 26 1.16 -3.76 10.86
CA SER A 26 1.84 -5.04 10.87
C SER A 26 2.36 -5.41 9.49
N ARG A 27 3.40 -6.24 9.44
CA ARG A 27 3.91 -6.79 8.19
C ARG A 27 2.82 -7.60 7.48
N GLN A 28 2.00 -8.32 8.25
CA GLN A 28 0.90 -9.10 7.69
C GLN A 28 -0.11 -8.22 6.97
N ALA A 29 -0.37 -7.01 7.50
CA ALA A 29 -1.26 -6.06 6.84
C ALA A 29 -0.68 -5.63 5.48
N ILE A 30 0.62 -5.36 5.44
CA ILE A 30 1.29 -5.00 4.18
C ILE A 30 1.15 -6.14 3.17
N ASN A 31 1.45 -7.37 3.59
CA ASN A 31 1.33 -8.51 2.70
C ASN A 31 -0.10 -8.68 2.18
N ALA A 32 -1.09 -8.53 3.03
CA ALA A 32 -2.48 -8.67 2.64
C ALA A 32 -2.90 -7.59 1.63
N ILE A 33 -2.41 -6.37 1.79
CA ILE A 33 -2.67 -5.30 0.83
C ILE A 33 -1.99 -5.60 -0.50
N GLU A 34 -0.74 -6.03 -0.47
CA GLU A 34 0.02 -6.31 -1.69
C GLU A 34 -0.58 -7.46 -2.49
N THR A 35 -1.18 -8.43 -1.82
CA THR A 35 -1.80 -9.57 -2.48
C THR A 35 -3.27 -9.35 -2.83
N GLY A 36 -3.81 -8.17 -2.53
CA GLY A 36 -5.18 -7.83 -2.85
C GLY A 36 -6.24 -8.44 -1.94
N LYS A 37 -5.82 -9.03 -0.82
CA LYS A 37 -6.75 -9.69 0.12
C LYS A 37 -7.37 -8.73 1.12
N TYR A 38 -6.79 -7.55 1.27
CA TYR A 38 -7.23 -6.58 2.25
C TYR A 38 -7.24 -5.20 1.63
N THR A 39 -8.33 -4.49 1.80
CA THR A 39 -8.45 -3.10 1.36
C THR A 39 -8.06 -2.21 2.54
N PRO A 40 -7.06 -1.34 2.38
CA PRO A 40 -6.65 -0.47 3.48
C PRO A 40 -7.75 0.52 3.85
N SER A 41 -7.76 0.93 5.12
CA SER A 41 -8.63 2.01 5.55
C SER A 41 -8.26 3.29 4.81
N LEU A 42 -9.19 4.22 4.77
CA LEU A 42 -8.93 5.51 4.13
C LEU A 42 -7.75 6.23 4.80
N GLN A 43 -7.67 6.15 6.12
CA GLN A 43 -6.56 6.74 6.87
C GLN A 43 -5.22 6.15 6.45
N LEU A 44 -5.16 4.83 6.31
CA LEU A 44 -3.94 4.16 5.89
C LEU A 44 -3.60 4.52 4.45
N ALA A 45 -4.61 4.58 3.57
CA ALA A 45 -4.39 4.96 2.18
C ALA A 45 -3.79 6.36 2.08
N PHE A 46 -4.26 7.30 2.89
CA PHE A 46 -3.67 8.64 2.93
C PHE A 46 -2.23 8.63 3.43
N LYS A 47 -1.92 7.80 4.43
CA LYS A 47 -0.54 7.67 4.92
C LYS A 47 0.38 7.13 3.82
N VAL A 48 -0.09 6.13 3.09
CA VAL A 48 0.66 5.56 1.96
C VAL A 48 0.90 6.63 0.90
N ALA A 49 -0.13 7.38 0.54
CA ALA A 49 -0.02 8.43 -0.46
C ALA A 49 1.00 9.48 -0.05
N ARG A 50 0.99 9.90 1.21
CA ARG A 50 1.96 10.88 1.71
C ARG A 50 3.38 10.32 1.73
N LEU A 51 3.53 9.05 2.12
CA LEU A 51 4.84 8.42 2.19
C LEU A 51 5.51 8.37 0.81
N PHE A 52 4.75 8.05 -0.22
CA PHE A 52 5.27 7.93 -1.58
C PHE A 52 5.09 9.22 -2.40
N ALA A 53 4.47 10.25 -1.81
CA ALA A 53 4.22 11.53 -2.48
C ALA A 53 3.45 11.35 -3.80
N MET A 54 2.43 10.51 -3.77
CA MET A 54 1.62 10.17 -4.94
C MET A 54 0.13 10.21 -4.58
N PRO A 55 -0.74 10.51 -5.54
CA PRO A 55 -2.17 10.41 -5.30
C PRO A 55 -2.59 8.99 -4.99
N ILE A 56 -3.62 8.83 -4.18
CA ILE A 56 -4.15 7.51 -3.82
C ILE A 56 -4.50 6.70 -5.06
N GLU A 57 -5.14 7.32 -6.05
CA GLU A 57 -5.58 6.65 -7.27
C GLU A 57 -4.42 6.15 -8.13
N THR A 58 -3.24 6.69 -7.94
CA THR A 58 -2.06 6.21 -8.64
C THR A 58 -1.52 4.93 -7.99
N ILE A 59 -1.72 4.80 -6.69
CA ILE A 59 -1.21 3.67 -5.91
C ILE A 59 -2.21 2.52 -5.89
N PHE A 60 -3.48 2.83 -5.67
CA PHE A 60 -4.55 1.84 -5.55
C PHE A 60 -5.51 1.94 -6.70
N SER A 61 -5.95 0.82 -7.23
CA SER A 61 -6.98 0.82 -8.25
C SER A 61 -8.07 -0.17 -7.90
N ASP A 62 -9.29 0.25 -8.16
CA ASP A 62 -10.47 -0.57 -7.98
C ASP A 62 -10.68 -1.33 -9.29
N GLU A 63 -10.65 -2.65 -9.22
CA GLU A 63 -10.85 -3.48 -10.39
C GLU A 63 -12.31 -3.75 -10.68
N ASP A 64 -13.17 -3.43 -9.72
CA ASP A 64 -14.60 -3.66 -9.92
C ASP A 64 -15.13 -2.59 -10.85
N GLU A 65 -15.65 -3.03 -11.97
CA GLU A 65 -16.27 -2.13 -12.92
C GLU A 65 -17.77 -2.08 -12.67
N LEU A 66 -18.29 -0.90 -12.74
CA LEU A 66 -19.72 -0.68 -12.59
C LEU A 66 -20.45 -0.98 -13.87
#